data_8b7136928085712d25d73e48f52ddb79
#
_entry.id   8b7136928085712d25d73e48f52ddb79
#
_cell.length_a   1.000
_cell.length_b   1.000
_cell.length_c   1.000
_cell.angle_alpha   90.00
_cell.angle_beta   90.00
_cell.angle_gamma   90.00
#
_symmetry.space_group_name_H-M   'P 1'
#
loop_
_entity.id
_entity.type
_entity.pdbx_description
1 polymer ?
#
loop_
_entity_poly.entity_id
_entity_poly.type
_entity_poly.pdbx_seq_one_letter_code
_entity_poly.pdbx_strand_id
1 'polypeptide(L)'
;VTLFLVLRDDDPYIEENAAIIQEVLEQRLEGIKNEKGVYITPAFPKLVYVLDECNCLKGGKYDYLTELAVKCSAKRMYPDYISAKKMRETYEGNVFSPMGCRSFLSPWKDENGNYKFEGRFNQGVVSINLPQIGIIAGQDEDKFWALLDERLELCREALMCRHNALKGVR
;
A
#
# COMPACT_ATOMS: atom_id res chain seq x y z
N VAL A 1 0.26 -9.07 -7.17
CA VAL A 1 -0.41 -9.64 -5.99
C VAL A 1 0.20 -9.06 -4.73
N THR A 2 -0.64 -8.69 -3.77
CA THR A 2 -0.26 -8.18 -2.45
C THR A 2 -0.96 -9.02 -1.40
N LEU A 3 -0.24 -9.44 -0.37
CA LEU A 3 -0.80 -10.07 0.82
C LEU A 3 -0.92 -9.02 1.91
N PHE A 4 -2.11 -8.91 2.47
CA PHE A 4 -2.45 -8.02 3.57
C PHE A 4 -2.52 -8.84 4.85
N LEU A 5 -1.45 -8.78 5.65
CA LEU A 5 -1.26 -9.57 6.86
C LEU A 5 -1.88 -8.80 8.03
N VAL A 6 -3.09 -9.15 8.37
CA VAL A 6 -3.86 -8.52 9.45
C VAL A 6 -4.28 -9.54 10.49
N LEU A 7 -4.10 -9.21 11.76
CA LEU A 7 -4.56 -9.99 12.89
C LEU A 7 -5.60 -9.16 13.66
N ARG A 8 -6.71 -9.76 14.03
CA ARG A 8 -7.82 -9.08 14.72
C ARG A 8 -8.23 -9.89 15.94
N ASP A 9 -8.38 -9.21 17.09
CA ASP A 9 -8.77 -9.85 18.34
C ASP A 9 -10.18 -10.48 18.32
N ASP A 10 -11.05 -9.96 17.47
CA ASP A 10 -12.42 -10.45 17.30
C ASP A 10 -12.56 -11.58 16.27
N ASP A 11 -11.45 -12.02 15.66
CA ASP A 11 -11.47 -13.10 14.67
C ASP A 11 -11.49 -14.47 15.37
N PRO A 12 -12.50 -15.32 15.13
CA PRO A 12 -12.54 -16.66 15.68
C PRO A 12 -11.40 -17.57 15.22
N TYR A 13 -10.72 -17.21 14.13
CA TYR A 13 -9.59 -17.94 13.53
C TYR A 13 -8.26 -17.23 13.77
N ILE A 14 -8.13 -16.47 14.85
CA ILE A 14 -6.95 -15.65 15.13
C ILE A 14 -5.67 -16.51 15.24
N GLU A 15 -5.75 -17.72 15.80
CA GLU A 15 -4.61 -18.62 15.95
C GLU A 15 -4.13 -19.15 14.59
N GLU A 16 -5.05 -19.54 13.73
CA GLU A 16 -4.75 -20.02 12.39
C GLU A 16 -4.18 -18.88 11.53
N ASN A 17 -4.75 -17.69 11.64
CA ASN A 17 -4.24 -16.51 10.95
C ASN A 17 -2.84 -16.12 11.45
N ALA A 18 -2.58 -16.22 12.75
CA ALA A 18 -1.24 -15.99 13.31
C ALA A 18 -0.22 -17.01 12.77
N ALA A 19 -0.59 -18.28 12.69
CA ALA A 19 0.26 -19.33 12.13
C ALA A 19 0.53 -19.09 10.62
N ILE A 20 -0.47 -18.68 9.84
CA ILE A 20 -0.30 -18.34 8.42
C ILE A 20 0.62 -17.14 8.26
N ILE A 21 0.44 -16.08 9.05
CA ILE A 21 1.28 -14.89 9.02
C ILE A 21 2.72 -15.25 9.36
N GLN A 22 2.93 -16.06 10.40
CA GLN A 22 4.25 -16.56 10.78
C GLN A 22 4.93 -17.25 9.62
N GLU A 23 4.27 -18.26 9.01
CA GLU A 23 4.83 -19.02 7.90
C GLU A 23 5.18 -18.12 6.70
N VAL A 24 4.28 -17.20 6.33
CA VAL A 24 4.55 -16.25 5.25
C VAL A 24 5.79 -15.39 5.51
N LEU A 25 5.98 -14.93 6.75
CA LEU A 25 7.13 -14.12 7.13
C LEU A 25 8.42 -14.95 7.19
N GLU A 26 8.36 -16.19 7.67
CA GLU A 26 9.51 -17.11 7.72
C GLU A 26 9.99 -17.45 6.30
N GLN A 27 9.08 -17.81 5.41
CA GLN A 27 9.40 -18.09 4.00
C GLN A 27 9.95 -16.86 3.28
N ARG A 28 9.42 -15.68 3.58
CA ARG A 28 9.97 -14.43 3.05
C ARG A 28 11.37 -14.16 3.60
N LEU A 29 11.60 -14.40 4.88
CA LEU A 29 12.89 -14.20 5.54
C LEU A 29 13.96 -15.14 4.96
N GLU A 30 13.62 -16.39 4.67
CA GLU A 30 14.49 -17.35 4.00
C GLU A 30 14.79 -16.89 2.57
N GLY A 31 13.78 -16.54 1.79
CA GLY A 31 13.88 -16.14 0.39
C GLY A 31 13.80 -17.34 -0.58
N ILE A 32 14.05 -17.07 -1.86
CA ILE A 32 13.98 -18.08 -2.92
C ILE A 32 15.38 -18.30 -3.48
N LYS A 33 15.79 -19.54 -3.67
CA LYS A 33 17.04 -19.88 -4.36
C LYS A 33 16.91 -19.58 -5.86
N ASN A 34 17.87 -18.84 -6.39
CA ASN A 34 18.02 -18.67 -7.82
C ASN A 34 18.77 -19.87 -8.45
N GLU A 35 18.96 -19.86 -9.76
CA GLU A 35 19.66 -20.89 -10.52
C GLU A 35 21.11 -21.15 -10.05
N LYS A 36 21.72 -20.16 -9.40
CA LYS A 36 23.08 -20.25 -8.83
C LYS A 36 23.07 -20.73 -7.37
N GLY A 37 21.92 -21.12 -6.82
CA GLY A 37 21.78 -21.56 -5.44
C GLY A 37 21.83 -20.43 -4.40
N VAL A 38 21.82 -19.17 -4.82
CA VAL A 38 21.83 -18.01 -3.93
C VAL A 38 20.42 -17.62 -3.56
N TYR A 39 20.15 -17.39 -2.27
CA TYR A 39 18.86 -16.90 -1.79
C TYR A 39 18.67 -15.43 -2.14
N ILE A 40 17.60 -15.14 -2.86
CA ILE A 40 17.19 -13.81 -3.27
C ILE A 40 15.83 -13.45 -2.67
N THR A 41 15.53 -12.16 -2.62
CA THR A 41 14.20 -11.68 -2.23
C THR A 41 13.28 -11.67 -3.45
N PRO A 42 12.17 -12.43 -3.45
CA PRO A 42 11.21 -12.37 -4.54
C PRO A 42 10.51 -11.01 -4.59
N ALA A 43 10.29 -10.48 -5.79
CA ALA A 43 9.59 -9.21 -5.98
C ALA A 43 8.10 -9.30 -5.59
N PHE A 44 7.51 -10.49 -5.69
CA PHE A 44 6.10 -10.77 -5.37
C PHE A 44 5.95 -12.07 -4.58
N PRO A 45 4.84 -12.22 -3.81
CA PRO A 45 3.84 -11.20 -3.49
C PRO A 45 4.43 -10.05 -2.66
N LYS A 46 3.90 -8.84 -2.80
CA LYS A 46 4.21 -7.77 -1.85
C LYS A 46 3.51 -8.06 -0.53
N LEU A 47 4.19 -7.79 0.58
CA LEU A 47 3.66 -8.02 1.92
C LEU A 47 3.39 -6.69 2.60
N VAL A 48 2.20 -6.56 3.18
CA VAL A 48 1.82 -5.44 4.03
C VAL A 48 1.38 -5.99 5.37
N TYR A 49 2.08 -5.59 6.43
CA TYR A 49 1.83 -6.03 7.80
C TYR A 49 1.12 -4.95 8.60
N VAL A 50 -0.01 -5.29 9.20
CA VAL A 50 -0.81 -4.36 9.99
C VAL A 50 -0.37 -4.41 11.45
N LEU A 51 0.11 -3.29 11.95
CA LEU A 51 0.40 -3.10 13.36
C LEU A 51 -0.90 -2.75 14.10
N ASP A 52 -1.30 -3.62 14.99
CA ASP A 52 -2.45 -3.44 15.88
C ASP A 52 -2.06 -3.76 17.34
N GLU A 53 -2.88 -3.41 18.30
CA GLU A 53 -2.57 -3.61 19.72
C GLU A 53 -2.31 -5.09 20.05
N CYS A 54 -3.02 -6.02 19.40
CA CYS A 54 -2.87 -7.45 19.60
C CYS A 54 -1.49 -8.01 19.23
N ASN A 55 -0.77 -7.35 18.31
CA ASN A 55 0.50 -7.87 17.79
C ASN A 55 1.70 -6.93 17.98
N CYS A 56 1.49 -5.65 18.35
CA CYS A 56 2.60 -4.70 18.49
C CYS A 56 2.95 -4.33 19.93
N LEU A 57 2.11 -4.69 20.90
CA LEU A 57 2.39 -4.42 22.32
C LEU A 57 3.38 -5.45 22.86
N LYS A 58 4.50 -4.96 23.38
CA LYS A 58 5.56 -5.81 23.94
C LYS A 58 5.04 -6.69 25.09
N GLY A 59 5.32 -7.99 25.01
CA GLY A 59 4.83 -8.99 25.95
C GLY A 59 3.42 -9.49 25.66
N GLY A 60 2.80 -9.02 24.56
CA GLY A 60 1.53 -9.54 24.06
C GLY A 60 1.68 -10.92 23.45
N LYS A 61 0.57 -11.65 23.32
CA LYS A 61 0.56 -13.04 22.81
C LYS A 61 1.14 -13.16 21.39
N TYR A 62 0.98 -12.14 20.55
CA TYR A 62 1.37 -12.14 19.15
C TYR A 62 2.49 -11.14 18.81
N ASP A 63 3.19 -10.60 19.83
CA ASP A 63 4.29 -9.64 19.61
C ASP A 63 5.46 -10.27 18.83
N TYR A 64 5.66 -11.59 18.97
CA TYR A 64 6.64 -12.36 18.22
C TYR A 64 6.48 -12.25 16.70
N LEU A 65 5.24 -12.05 16.21
CA LEU A 65 4.98 -11.81 14.77
C LEU A 65 5.55 -10.48 14.32
N THR A 66 5.43 -9.45 15.14
CA THR A 66 6.02 -8.13 14.84
C THR A 66 7.55 -8.20 14.89
N GLU A 67 8.13 -8.91 15.87
CA GLU A 67 9.58 -9.14 15.88
C GLU A 67 10.06 -9.88 14.64
N LEU A 68 9.33 -10.91 14.21
CA LEU A 68 9.64 -11.66 12.98
C LEU A 68 9.50 -10.77 11.74
N ALA A 69 8.45 -9.97 11.66
CA ALA A 69 8.25 -9.00 10.58
C ALA A 69 9.40 -8.00 10.49
N VAL A 70 9.87 -7.47 11.63
CA VAL A 70 11.02 -6.55 11.68
C VAL A 70 12.30 -7.24 11.20
N LYS A 71 12.58 -8.48 11.64
CA LYS A 71 13.72 -9.27 11.16
C LYS A 71 13.64 -9.48 9.64
N CYS A 72 12.44 -9.78 9.15
CA CYS A 72 12.19 -9.95 7.71
C CYS A 72 12.44 -8.65 6.95
N SER A 73 11.93 -7.53 7.42
CA SER A 73 12.14 -6.21 6.78
C SER A 73 13.61 -5.81 6.76
N ALA A 74 14.33 -6.04 7.83
CA ALA A 74 15.76 -5.73 7.91
C ALA A 74 16.61 -6.51 6.87
N LYS A 75 16.22 -7.77 6.56
CA LYS A 75 16.95 -8.62 5.61
C LYS A 75 16.41 -8.53 4.18
N ARG A 76 15.09 -8.37 4.02
CA ARG A 76 14.36 -8.55 2.75
C ARG A 76 13.63 -7.30 2.26
N MET A 77 13.66 -6.20 3.03
CA MET A 77 12.96 -4.94 2.76
C MET A 77 11.41 -5.06 2.69
N TYR A 78 10.85 -6.14 3.20
CA TYR A 78 9.43 -6.43 3.36
C TYR A 78 9.21 -7.12 4.70
N PRO A 79 8.00 -7.00 5.29
CA PRO A 79 6.80 -6.30 4.83
C PRO A 79 6.88 -4.77 4.96
N ASP A 80 5.97 -4.06 4.26
CA ASP A 80 5.60 -2.69 4.57
C ASP A 80 4.65 -2.67 5.77
N TYR A 81 4.58 -1.56 6.52
CA TYR A 81 3.77 -1.48 7.74
C TYR A 81 2.65 -0.47 7.63
N ILE A 82 1.50 -0.83 8.22
CA ILE A 82 0.33 0.04 8.36
C ILE A 82 -0.09 0.04 9.83
N SER A 83 -0.37 1.23 10.37
CA SER A 83 -0.96 1.37 11.69
C SER A 83 -2.48 1.23 11.63
N ALA A 84 -3.03 0.17 12.21
CA ALA A 84 -4.47 0.00 12.34
C ALA A 84 -5.13 1.13 13.12
N LYS A 85 -4.50 1.57 14.22
CA LYS A 85 -4.98 2.70 15.02
C LYS A 85 -5.13 3.95 14.15
N LYS A 86 -4.10 4.31 13.38
CA LYS A 86 -4.15 5.49 12.53
C LYS A 86 -5.18 5.38 11.41
N MET A 87 -5.36 4.21 10.85
CA MET A 87 -6.40 3.97 9.85
C MET A 87 -7.80 4.13 10.45
N ARG A 88 -8.05 3.55 11.64
CA ARG A 88 -9.35 3.70 12.33
C ARG A 88 -9.67 5.16 12.63
N GLU A 89 -8.68 5.94 13.07
CA GLU A 89 -8.85 7.38 13.31
C GLU A 89 -9.21 8.15 12.03
N THR A 90 -8.59 7.79 10.91
CA THR A 90 -8.74 8.51 9.62
C THR A 90 -9.99 8.08 8.86
N TYR A 91 -10.40 6.81 8.97
CA TYR A 91 -11.44 6.19 8.14
C TYR A 91 -12.60 5.63 8.96
N GLU A 92 -13.02 6.34 10.00
CA GLU A 92 -14.23 6.04 10.80
C GLU A 92 -14.25 4.57 11.30
N GLY A 93 -13.14 4.10 11.85
CA GLY A 93 -13.00 2.76 12.40
C GLY A 93 -12.60 1.67 11.41
N ASN A 94 -12.44 1.98 10.14
CA ASN A 94 -12.12 0.97 9.11
C ASN A 94 -10.62 0.78 8.91
N VAL A 95 -10.22 -0.47 8.69
CA VAL A 95 -8.87 -0.88 8.28
C VAL A 95 -8.99 -1.65 6.97
N PHE A 96 -8.28 -1.21 5.94
CA PHE A 96 -8.34 -1.80 4.61
C PHE A 96 -6.98 -1.80 3.92
N SER A 97 -6.82 -2.68 2.93
CA SER A 97 -5.58 -2.84 2.19
C SER A 97 -5.30 -1.66 1.25
N PRO A 98 -4.06 -1.15 1.20
CA PRO A 98 -3.63 -0.30 0.10
C PRO A 98 -3.46 -1.12 -1.18
N MET A 99 -3.23 -0.42 -2.29
CA MET A 99 -2.74 -1.05 -3.52
C MET A 99 -1.31 -1.58 -3.32
N GLY A 100 -0.89 -2.53 -4.15
CA GLY A 100 0.48 -3.05 -4.12
C GLY A 100 1.58 -2.01 -4.37
N CYS A 101 1.23 -0.86 -4.94
CA CYS A 101 2.10 0.31 -5.07
C CYS A 101 2.09 1.22 -3.82
N ARG A 102 1.49 0.79 -2.71
CA ARG A 102 1.29 1.53 -1.45
C ARG A 102 0.36 2.73 -1.56
N SER A 103 -0.35 2.86 -2.67
CA SER A 103 -1.36 3.89 -2.85
C SER A 103 -2.63 3.52 -2.11
N PHE A 104 -3.15 4.43 -1.28
CA PHE A 104 -4.43 4.27 -0.63
C PHE A 104 -5.51 4.87 -1.52
N LEU A 105 -6.33 4.01 -2.11
CA LEU A 105 -7.51 4.46 -2.83
C LEU A 105 -8.57 4.86 -1.80
N SER A 106 -9.02 6.10 -1.83
CA SER A 106 -10.08 6.58 -0.93
C SER A 106 -11.32 5.70 -1.04
N PRO A 107 -11.88 5.24 0.07
CA PRO A 107 -13.15 4.52 0.06
C PRO A 107 -14.26 5.47 -0.41
N TRP A 108 -15.28 4.91 -1.05
CA TRP A 108 -16.48 5.64 -1.42
C TRP A 108 -17.67 5.16 -0.58
N LYS A 109 -18.72 5.96 -0.49
CA LYS A 109 -19.94 5.59 0.20
C LYS A 109 -21.02 5.23 -0.83
N ASP A 110 -21.73 4.12 -0.57
CA ASP A 110 -22.88 3.72 -1.36
C ASP A 110 -24.09 4.64 -1.10
N GLU A 111 -25.20 4.36 -1.76
CA GLU A 111 -26.46 5.14 -1.62
C GLU A 111 -27.02 5.14 -0.19
N ASN A 112 -26.64 4.14 0.63
CA ASN A 112 -27.03 4.01 2.03
C ASN A 112 -26.01 4.64 3.00
N GLY A 113 -24.94 5.25 2.49
CA GLY A 113 -23.88 5.85 3.27
C GLY A 113 -22.84 4.89 3.82
N ASN A 114 -22.88 3.60 3.43
CA ASN A 114 -21.90 2.60 3.89
C ASN A 114 -20.63 2.68 3.07
N TYR A 115 -19.47 2.58 3.73
CA TYR A 115 -18.18 2.52 3.05
C TYR A 115 -18.04 1.27 2.20
N LYS A 116 -17.53 1.45 0.99
CA LYS A 116 -17.14 0.39 0.07
C LYS A 116 -15.64 0.42 -0.16
N PHE A 117 -15.01 -0.72 0.07
CA PHE A 117 -13.58 -0.94 -0.08
C PHE A 117 -13.25 -1.84 -1.28
N GLU A 118 -14.26 -2.41 -1.90
CA GLU A 118 -14.17 -3.32 -3.04
C GLU A 118 -14.41 -2.59 -4.36
N GLY A 119 -14.03 -3.22 -5.49
CA GLY A 119 -14.28 -2.71 -6.83
C GLY A 119 -13.53 -1.43 -7.17
N ARG A 120 -12.56 -1.01 -6.36
CA ARG A 120 -11.71 0.15 -6.61
C ARG A 120 -10.48 -0.28 -7.39
N PHE A 121 -10.10 0.52 -8.36
CA PHE A 121 -8.88 0.29 -9.13
C PHE A 121 -8.26 1.61 -9.58
N ASN A 122 -6.97 1.58 -9.86
CA ASN A 122 -6.26 2.72 -10.42
C ASN A 122 -6.49 2.76 -11.92
N GLN A 123 -7.21 3.77 -12.40
CA GLN A 123 -7.53 3.94 -13.83
C GLN A 123 -6.33 4.36 -14.67
N GLY A 124 -5.30 4.91 -14.06
CA GLY A 124 -4.09 5.34 -14.74
C GLY A 124 -3.28 6.32 -13.93
N VAL A 125 -2.06 6.52 -14.39
CA VAL A 125 -1.09 7.43 -13.78
C VAL A 125 -0.54 8.33 -14.87
N VAL A 126 -0.36 9.61 -14.55
CA VAL A 126 0.39 10.58 -15.36
C VAL A 126 1.48 11.16 -14.47
N SER A 127 2.72 11.09 -14.95
CA SER A 127 3.87 11.64 -14.21
C SER A 127 4.19 13.04 -14.65
N ILE A 128 4.49 13.90 -13.67
CA ILE A 128 4.97 15.27 -13.92
C ILE A 128 6.48 15.29 -13.75
N ASN A 129 7.20 15.80 -14.74
CA ASN A 129 8.64 15.99 -14.68
C ASN A 129 8.98 17.33 -14.00
N LEU A 130 8.96 17.36 -12.66
CA LEU A 130 9.29 18.57 -11.89
C LEU A 130 10.73 19.08 -12.14
N PRO A 131 11.77 18.23 -12.25
CA PRO A 131 13.10 18.70 -12.62
C PRO A 131 13.14 19.48 -13.93
N GLN A 132 12.41 19.06 -14.95
CA GLN A 132 12.32 19.78 -16.22
C GLN A 132 11.69 21.16 -16.05
N ILE A 133 10.60 21.25 -15.28
CA ILE A 133 9.94 22.53 -14.98
C ILE A 133 10.92 23.46 -14.27
N GLY A 134 11.64 22.97 -13.26
CA GLY A 134 12.64 23.75 -12.53
C GLY A 134 13.78 24.26 -13.43
N ILE A 135 14.30 23.41 -14.33
CA ILE A 135 15.36 23.80 -15.28
C ILE A 135 14.86 24.89 -16.24
N ILE A 136 13.64 24.77 -16.77
CA ILE A 136 13.06 25.74 -17.71
C ILE A 136 12.74 27.07 -17.01
N ALA A 137 12.27 27.00 -15.75
CA ALA A 137 11.98 28.19 -14.96
C ALA A 137 13.25 28.94 -14.53
N GLY A 138 14.35 28.18 -14.28
CA GLY A 138 15.58 28.76 -13.77
C GLY A 138 15.40 29.30 -12.35
N GLN A 139 15.66 30.58 -12.11
CA GLN A 139 15.45 31.25 -10.82
C GLN A 139 14.15 32.05 -10.76
N ASP A 140 13.28 31.91 -11.76
CA ASP A 140 12.01 32.60 -11.87
C ASP A 140 10.90 31.74 -11.23
N GLU A 141 10.50 32.11 -10.03
CA GLU A 141 9.48 31.37 -9.27
C GLU A 141 8.10 31.51 -9.90
N ASP A 142 7.72 32.68 -10.40
CA ASP A 142 6.41 32.89 -11.04
C ASP A 142 6.29 32.01 -12.29
N LYS A 143 7.35 31.94 -13.07
CA LYS A 143 7.44 31.04 -14.24
C LYS A 143 7.36 29.58 -13.86
N PHE A 144 7.97 29.16 -12.72
CA PHE A 144 7.87 27.81 -12.23
C PHE A 144 6.41 27.42 -11.94
N TRP A 145 5.71 28.25 -11.20
CA TRP A 145 4.31 28.01 -10.86
C TRP A 145 3.40 28.00 -12.07
N ALA A 146 3.58 28.95 -13.00
CA ALA A 146 2.81 28.98 -14.24
C ALA A 146 2.99 27.71 -15.09
N LEU A 147 4.23 27.23 -15.21
CA LEU A 147 4.52 25.98 -15.91
C LEU A 147 3.95 24.76 -15.18
N LEU A 148 4.01 24.74 -13.86
CA LEU A 148 3.44 23.65 -13.06
C LEU A 148 1.92 23.57 -13.25
N ASP A 149 1.23 24.70 -13.18
CA ASP A 149 -0.23 24.76 -13.37
C ASP A 149 -0.64 24.31 -14.78
N GLU A 150 0.08 24.74 -15.82
CA GLU A 150 -0.12 24.25 -17.19
C GLU A 150 0.01 22.72 -17.27
N ARG A 151 1.05 22.13 -16.65
CA ARG A 151 1.29 20.69 -16.68
C ARG A 151 0.25 19.93 -15.85
N LEU A 152 -0.20 20.49 -14.74
CA LEU A 152 -1.28 19.89 -13.94
C LEU A 152 -2.58 19.82 -14.73
N GLU A 153 -2.93 20.87 -15.47
CA GLU A 153 -4.12 20.85 -16.31
C GLU A 153 -4.02 19.81 -17.44
N LEU A 154 -2.86 19.70 -18.11
CA LEU A 154 -2.62 18.64 -19.11
C LEU A 154 -2.72 17.24 -18.49
N CYS A 155 -2.25 17.05 -17.27
CA CYS A 155 -2.40 15.77 -16.55
C CYS A 155 -3.87 15.45 -16.27
N ARG A 156 -4.65 16.44 -15.84
CA ARG A 156 -6.08 16.33 -15.61
C ARG A 156 -6.80 15.91 -16.90
N GLU A 157 -6.53 16.59 -18.00
CA GLU A 157 -7.12 16.28 -19.30
C GLU A 157 -6.77 14.87 -19.77
N ALA A 158 -5.52 14.43 -19.63
CA ALA A 158 -5.08 13.09 -19.98
C ALA A 158 -5.78 12.01 -19.15
N LEU A 159 -5.94 12.23 -17.84
CA LEU A 159 -6.67 11.31 -16.95
C LEU A 159 -8.16 11.29 -17.29
N MET A 160 -8.78 12.44 -17.60
CA MET A 160 -10.18 12.51 -18.00
C MET A 160 -10.42 11.84 -19.36
N CYS A 161 -9.48 11.95 -20.29
CA CYS A 161 -9.54 11.22 -21.56
C CYS A 161 -9.60 9.70 -21.33
N ARG A 162 -8.71 9.15 -20.47
CA ARG A 162 -8.73 7.74 -20.07
C ARG A 162 -10.03 7.35 -19.37
N HIS A 163 -10.48 8.17 -18.41
CA HIS A 163 -11.74 7.93 -17.71
C HIS A 163 -12.92 7.85 -18.69
N ASN A 164 -13.01 8.77 -19.64
CA ASN A 164 -14.09 8.78 -20.63
C ASN A 164 -14.02 7.59 -21.58
N ALA A 165 -12.82 7.15 -21.96
CA ALA A 165 -12.64 5.96 -22.80
C ALA A 165 -13.09 4.66 -22.11
N LEU A 166 -13.07 4.61 -20.76
CA LEU A 166 -13.53 3.44 -19.99
C LEU A 166 -15.04 3.45 -19.74
N LYS A 167 -15.73 4.57 -19.96
CA LYS A 167 -17.20 4.63 -19.81
C LYS A 167 -17.86 3.71 -20.84
N GLY A 168 -18.68 2.79 -20.35
CA GLY A 168 -19.40 1.85 -21.21
C GLY A 168 -18.64 0.60 -21.64
N VAL A 169 -17.38 0.44 -21.22
CA VAL A 169 -16.66 -0.84 -21.36
C VAL A 169 -17.20 -1.79 -20.29
N ARG A 170 -17.72 -2.94 -20.72
CA ARG A 170 -18.26 -4.01 -19.86
C ARG A 170 -17.27 -5.15 -19.76
#